data_e9f5ab21510d7d869b1ae1252f662013
#
_entry.id   e9f5ab21510d7d869b1ae1252f662013
#
_cell.length_a   1.000
_cell.length_b   1.000
_cell.length_c   1.000
_cell.angle_alpha   90.00
_cell.angle_beta   90.00
_cell.angle_gamma   90.00
#
_symmetry.space_group_name_H-M   'P 1'
#
loop_
_entity.id
_entity.type
_entity.pdbx_description
1 polymer ?
#
loop_
_entity_poly.entity_id
_entity_poly.type
_entity_poly.pdbx_seq_one_letter_code
_entity_poly.pdbx_strand_id
1 'polypeptide(L)'
;SLLKTIRSGESSGTLYATFDYYNTLVEIMAGEDCEILFIPPEPMFITEDSLASIQQKILVNMLASQRQVFLQISEHLACLSKRSIKGKFMHLLQIYCRRERSCEVDLPFSRDELANYLAVDRASLSRALGELKKAGIIEFKKSHFKLIETTEYHFD
;
A
#
# COMPACT_ATOMS: atom_id res chain seq x y z
N SER A 1 -6.53 11.10 -2.95
CA SER A 1 -5.69 9.97 -3.41
C SER A 1 -6.04 8.72 -2.61
N LEU A 2 -5.97 7.55 -3.25
CA LEU A 2 -6.16 6.26 -2.59
C LEU A 2 -4.92 5.97 -1.72
N LEU A 3 -5.11 5.80 -0.41
CA LEU A 3 -4.02 5.49 0.52
C LEU A 3 -3.85 3.98 0.68
N LYS A 4 -4.95 3.25 0.88
CA LYS A 4 -4.95 1.80 1.10
C LYS A 4 -6.30 1.20 0.70
N THR A 5 -6.28 -0.02 0.17
CA THR A 5 -7.44 -0.89 0.08
C THR A 5 -7.44 -1.85 1.26
N ILE A 6 -8.57 -1.98 1.96
CA ILE A 6 -8.77 -2.87 3.10
C ILE A 6 -9.54 -4.09 2.60
N ARG A 7 -9.04 -5.28 2.90
CA ARG A 7 -9.64 -6.55 2.48
C ARG A 7 -10.24 -7.29 3.65
N SER A 8 -11.02 -8.34 3.37
CA SER A 8 -11.59 -9.23 4.39
C SER A 8 -10.51 -9.72 5.36
N GLY A 9 -10.78 -9.65 6.65
CA GLY A 9 -9.85 -10.01 7.74
C GLY A 9 -8.82 -8.94 8.10
N GLU A 10 -8.75 -7.81 7.37
CA GLU A 10 -7.89 -6.68 7.73
C GLU A 10 -8.62 -5.68 8.62
N SER A 11 -7.86 -4.93 9.40
CA SER A 11 -8.36 -3.86 10.27
C SER A 11 -7.89 -2.48 9.81
N SER A 12 -8.68 -1.46 10.12
CA SER A 12 -8.35 -0.05 9.93
C SER A 12 -8.73 0.76 11.17
N GLY A 13 -8.17 1.97 11.28
CA GLY A 13 -8.47 2.87 12.39
C GLY A 13 -7.70 2.61 13.68
N THR A 14 -6.87 1.58 13.75
CA THR A 14 -6.11 1.23 14.96
C THR A 14 -5.23 2.38 15.49
N LEU A 15 -4.70 3.22 14.62
CA LEU A 15 -3.91 4.39 15.03
C LEU A 15 -4.80 5.44 15.70
N TYR A 16 -6.00 5.65 15.18
CA TYR A 16 -6.94 6.63 15.73
C TYR A 16 -7.54 6.19 17.07
N ALA A 17 -7.59 4.89 17.32
CA ALA A 17 -8.03 4.33 18.58
C ALA A 17 -7.11 4.64 19.77
N THR A 18 -5.86 5.05 19.51
CA THR A 18 -4.86 5.37 20.54
C THR A 18 -4.73 6.86 20.86
N PHE A 19 -5.45 7.73 20.15
CA PHE A 19 -5.38 9.18 20.33
C PHE A 19 -6.78 9.78 20.46
N ASP A 20 -6.94 10.76 21.34
CA ASP A 20 -8.14 11.59 21.48
C ASP A 20 -8.31 12.56 20.29
N TYR A 21 -8.16 12.05 19.07
CA TYR A 21 -8.30 12.85 17.86
C TYR A 21 -9.69 12.69 17.28
N TYR A 22 -10.52 13.71 17.40
CA TYR A 22 -11.92 13.72 16.94
C TYR A 22 -12.09 13.96 15.45
N ASN A 23 -11.04 14.34 14.72
CA ASN A 23 -11.09 14.59 13.28
C ASN A 23 -10.11 13.67 12.53
N THR A 24 -10.65 12.73 11.76
CA THR A 24 -9.84 11.90 10.86
C THR A 24 -9.62 12.62 9.54
N LEU A 25 -8.37 12.63 9.07
CA LEU A 25 -8.01 13.12 7.74
C LEU A 25 -8.27 12.07 6.65
N VAL A 26 -8.81 10.92 7.02
CA VAL A 26 -9.00 9.76 6.15
C VAL A 26 -10.45 9.37 6.14
N GLU A 27 -11.01 9.25 4.96
CA GLU A 27 -12.34 8.72 4.70
C GLU A 27 -12.22 7.24 4.30
N ILE A 28 -13.10 6.41 4.85
CA ILE A 28 -13.21 4.99 4.50
C ILE A 28 -14.49 4.82 3.69
N MET A 29 -14.37 4.29 2.48
CA MET A 29 -15.48 4.07 1.56
C MET A 29 -15.57 2.58 1.20
N ALA A 30 -16.77 2.01 1.29
CA ALA A 30 -17.04 0.66 0.81
C ALA A 30 -16.93 0.64 -0.73
N GLY A 31 -16.11 -0.24 -1.28
CA GLY A 31 -15.98 -0.46 -2.72
C GLY A 31 -16.94 -1.51 -3.26
N GLU A 32 -17.51 -2.32 -2.38
CA GLU A 32 -18.48 -3.40 -2.64
C GLU A 32 -19.29 -3.67 -1.37
N ASP A 33 -20.31 -4.50 -1.44
CA ASP A 33 -21.09 -4.91 -0.26
C ASP A 33 -20.17 -5.63 0.74
N CYS A 34 -20.14 -5.15 2.00
CA CYS A 34 -19.27 -5.68 3.03
C CYS A 34 -19.91 -5.65 4.42
N GLU A 35 -19.45 -6.55 5.28
CA GLU A 35 -19.76 -6.55 6.71
C GLU A 35 -18.58 -5.98 7.49
N ILE A 36 -18.86 -5.05 8.41
CA ILE A 36 -17.85 -4.36 9.20
C ILE A 36 -18.12 -4.56 10.69
N LEU A 37 -17.11 -5.04 11.42
CA LEU A 37 -17.13 -5.08 12.87
C LEU A 37 -16.45 -3.81 13.43
N PHE A 38 -17.23 -3.02 14.17
CA PHE A 38 -16.71 -1.88 14.93
C PHE A 38 -16.32 -2.34 16.34
N ILE A 39 -15.08 -2.10 16.72
CA ILE A 39 -14.55 -2.47 18.02
C ILE A 39 -14.20 -1.20 18.78
N PRO A 40 -14.86 -0.88 19.90
CA PRO A 40 -14.49 0.27 20.71
C PRO A 40 -13.10 0.08 21.32
N PRO A 41 -12.24 1.12 21.37
CA PRO A 41 -10.86 0.97 21.81
C PRO A 41 -10.71 0.88 23.33
N GLU A 42 -11.61 1.46 24.10
CA GLU A 42 -11.49 1.61 25.57
C GLU A 42 -11.26 0.28 26.30
N PRO A 43 -11.97 -0.82 26.00
CA PRO A 43 -11.76 -2.09 26.67
C PRO A 43 -10.39 -2.71 26.40
N MET A 44 -9.69 -2.27 25.34
CA MET A 44 -8.35 -2.79 25.01
C MET A 44 -7.27 -2.30 25.98
N PHE A 45 -7.51 -1.19 26.69
CA PHE A 45 -6.57 -0.54 27.60
C PHE A 45 -6.91 -0.73 29.08
N ILE A 46 -8.04 -1.40 29.40
CA ILE A 46 -8.39 -1.74 30.77
C ILE A 46 -7.63 -3.00 31.19
N THR A 47 -6.83 -2.89 32.24
CA THR A 47 -6.02 -4.00 32.74
C THR A 47 -6.86 -4.85 33.70
N GLU A 48 -7.37 -5.98 33.23
CA GLU A 48 -7.93 -7.04 34.06
C GLU A 48 -7.05 -8.27 33.97
N ASP A 49 -6.62 -8.82 35.09
CA ASP A 49 -5.68 -9.96 35.13
C ASP A 49 -6.21 -11.19 34.34
N SER A 50 -7.53 -11.40 34.37
CA SER A 50 -8.19 -12.49 33.63
C SER A 50 -8.09 -12.38 32.12
N LEU A 51 -7.91 -11.17 31.57
CA LEU A 51 -7.87 -10.87 30.14
C LEU A 51 -6.47 -10.50 29.64
N ALA A 52 -5.48 -10.40 30.52
CA ALA A 52 -4.14 -9.90 30.20
C ALA A 52 -3.49 -10.59 28.99
N SER A 53 -3.65 -11.91 28.85
CA SER A 53 -3.08 -12.67 27.74
C SER A 53 -3.76 -12.35 26.38
N ILE A 54 -5.05 -12.06 26.39
CA ILE A 54 -5.82 -11.70 25.20
C ILE A 54 -5.48 -10.27 24.80
N GLN A 55 -5.45 -9.35 25.76
CA GLN A 55 -5.05 -7.95 25.54
C GLN A 55 -3.65 -7.85 24.97
N GLN A 56 -2.71 -8.62 25.49
CA GLN A 56 -1.33 -8.67 24.94
C GLN A 56 -1.32 -9.11 23.46
N LYS A 57 -2.08 -10.15 23.11
CA LYS A 57 -2.19 -10.60 21.71
C LYS A 57 -2.79 -9.53 20.80
N ILE A 58 -3.83 -8.85 21.28
CA ILE A 58 -4.47 -7.76 20.53
C ILE A 58 -3.46 -6.64 20.31
N LEU A 59 -2.75 -6.19 21.34
CA LEU A 59 -1.74 -5.13 21.23
C LEU A 59 -0.60 -5.49 20.28
N VAL A 60 -0.09 -6.73 20.34
CA VAL A 60 0.94 -7.21 19.40
C VAL A 60 0.44 -7.19 17.97
N ASN A 61 -0.80 -7.65 17.73
CA ASN A 61 -1.40 -7.63 16.39
C ASN A 61 -1.65 -6.19 15.90
N MET A 62 -2.07 -5.29 16.78
CA MET A 62 -2.21 -3.87 16.46
C MET A 62 -0.86 -3.26 16.05
N LEU A 63 0.20 -3.50 16.80
CA LEU A 63 1.55 -3.02 16.47
C LEU A 63 2.04 -3.59 15.13
N ALA A 64 1.81 -4.87 14.87
CA ALA A 64 2.15 -5.49 13.59
C ALA A 64 1.39 -4.86 12.43
N SER A 65 0.09 -4.59 12.62
CA SER A 65 -0.73 -3.88 11.63
C SER A 65 -0.25 -2.46 11.39
N GLN A 66 0.07 -1.71 12.44
CA GLN A 66 0.61 -0.34 12.33
C GLN A 66 1.95 -0.30 11.59
N ARG A 67 2.85 -1.24 11.88
CA ARG A 67 4.10 -1.38 11.13
C ARG A 67 3.85 -1.54 9.63
N GLN A 68 2.88 -2.38 9.26
CA GLN A 68 2.55 -2.61 7.85
C GLN A 68 2.04 -1.34 7.17
N VAL A 69 1.13 -0.62 7.84
CA VAL A 69 0.59 0.65 7.33
C VAL A 69 1.71 1.70 7.19
N PHE A 70 2.58 1.81 8.18
CA PHE A 70 3.72 2.74 8.14
C PHE A 70 4.65 2.46 6.94
N LEU A 71 4.98 1.18 6.71
CA LEU A 71 5.81 0.79 5.57
C LEU A 71 5.13 1.14 4.24
N GLN A 72 3.83 0.86 4.09
CA GLN A 72 3.08 1.18 2.87
C GLN A 72 3.06 2.70 2.61
N ILE A 73 2.80 3.51 3.62
CA ILE A 73 2.81 4.98 3.50
C ILE A 73 4.21 5.48 3.14
N SER A 74 5.25 4.95 3.79
CA SER A 74 6.64 5.35 3.52
C SER A 74 7.06 5.02 2.09
N GLU A 75 6.71 3.84 1.58
CA GLU A 75 6.97 3.43 0.21
C GLU A 75 6.20 4.29 -0.81
N HIS A 76 4.93 4.58 -0.51
CA HIS A 76 4.12 5.46 -1.35
C HIS A 76 4.70 6.87 -1.41
N LEU A 77 5.09 7.44 -0.27
CA LEU A 77 5.76 8.74 -0.22
C LEU A 77 7.08 8.74 -1.02
N ALA A 78 7.86 7.68 -0.90
CA ALA A 78 9.10 7.52 -1.68
C ALA A 78 8.84 7.44 -3.19
N CYS A 79 7.72 6.83 -3.63
CA CYS A 79 7.29 6.88 -5.03
C CYS A 79 6.93 8.31 -5.44
N LEU A 80 6.11 9.00 -4.65
CA LEU A 80 5.63 10.35 -4.97
C LEU A 80 6.75 11.39 -5.00
N SER A 81 7.83 11.20 -4.22
CA SER A 81 8.99 12.08 -4.18
C SER A 81 9.82 12.08 -5.46
N LYS A 82 9.64 11.09 -6.34
CA LYS A 82 10.33 11.06 -7.62
C LYS A 82 9.81 12.15 -8.57
N ARG A 83 10.72 12.85 -9.24
CA ARG A 83 10.39 14.01 -10.09
C ARG A 83 9.63 13.63 -11.38
N SER A 84 9.93 12.49 -11.97
CA SER A 84 9.35 12.08 -13.25
C SER A 84 8.32 10.97 -13.07
N ILE A 85 7.33 10.90 -13.97
CA ILE A 85 6.34 9.82 -14.01
C ILE A 85 7.03 8.46 -14.15
N LYS A 86 8.04 8.37 -15.02
CA LYS A 86 8.85 7.15 -15.19
C LYS A 86 9.54 6.76 -13.88
N GLY A 87 10.16 7.73 -13.20
CA GLY A 87 10.83 7.48 -11.91
C GLY A 87 9.86 7.03 -10.82
N LYS A 88 8.66 7.63 -10.74
CA LYS A 88 7.60 7.20 -9.82
C LYS A 88 7.19 5.75 -10.08
N PHE A 89 6.90 5.43 -11.34
CA PHE A 89 6.48 4.09 -11.74
C PHE A 89 7.60 3.05 -11.52
N MET A 90 8.81 3.34 -11.94
CA MET A 90 9.95 2.43 -11.78
C MET A 90 10.23 2.13 -10.31
N HIS A 91 10.14 3.14 -9.44
CA HIS A 91 10.31 2.93 -8.01
C HIS A 91 9.23 2.01 -7.42
N LEU A 92 7.96 2.20 -7.82
CA LEU A 92 6.88 1.30 -7.44
C LEU A 92 7.12 -0.13 -7.93
N LEU A 93 7.46 -0.30 -9.20
CA LEU A 93 7.72 -1.62 -9.79
C LEU A 93 8.83 -2.35 -9.04
N GLN A 94 9.90 -1.66 -8.67
CA GLN A 94 11.02 -2.20 -7.91
C GLN A 94 10.61 -2.65 -6.49
N ILE A 95 9.70 -1.92 -5.83
CA ILE A 95 9.16 -2.33 -4.52
C ILE A 95 8.46 -3.68 -4.66
N TYR A 96 7.61 -3.84 -5.69
CA TYR A 96 6.90 -5.10 -5.93
C TYR A 96 7.85 -6.22 -6.32
N CYS A 97 8.80 -5.98 -7.22
CA CYS A 97 9.81 -6.96 -7.61
C CYS A 97 10.62 -7.48 -6.40
N ARG A 98 11.01 -6.59 -5.48
CA ARG A 98 11.70 -6.98 -4.24
C ARG A 98 10.82 -7.80 -3.31
N ARG A 99 9.57 -7.43 -3.14
CA ARG A 99 8.61 -8.17 -2.28
C ARG A 99 8.38 -9.59 -2.78
N GLU A 100 8.20 -9.73 -4.08
CA GLU A 100 7.92 -11.02 -4.71
C GLU A 100 9.18 -11.80 -5.09
N ARG A 101 10.37 -11.18 -4.91
CA ARG A 101 11.67 -11.72 -5.34
C ARG A 101 11.64 -12.18 -6.80
N SER A 102 10.99 -11.40 -7.64
CA SER A 102 10.78 -11.68 -9.06
C SER A 102 10.89 -10.41 -9.88
N CYS A 103 11.43 -10.51 -11.09
CA CYS A 103 11.39 -9.43 -12.08
C CYS A 103 10.04 -9.35 -12.81
N GLU A 104 9.13 -10.33 -12.60
CA GLU A 104 7.78 -10.36 -13.15
C GLU A 104 6.79 -10.28 -12.00
N VAL A 105 5.89 -9.30 -12.04
CA VAL A 105 4.94 -9.03 -10.95
C VAL A 105 3.60 -8.56 -11.49
N ASP A 106 2.53 -8.89 -10.77
CA ASP A 106 1.21 -8.35 -10.99
C ASP A 106 0.93 -7.19 -10.04
N LEU A 107 0.77 -5.98 -10.59
CA LEU A 107 0.39 -4.84 -9.78
C LEU A 107 -1.12 -4.89 -9.50
N PRO A 108 -1.55 -4.72 -8.23
CA PRO A 108 -2.96 -4.81 -7.84
C PRO A 108 -3.74 -3.52 -8.19
N PHE A 109 -3.43 -2.92 -9.34
CA PHE A 109 -4.01 -1.66 -9.78
C PHE A 109 -4.53 -1.80 -11.20
N SER A 110 -5.73 -1.31 -11.46
CA SER A 110 -6.15 -0.90 -12.79
C SER A 110 -5.29 0.29 -13.27
N ARG A 111 -5.40 0.67 -14.54
CA ARG A 111 -4.63 1.80 -15.07
C ARG A 111 -5.02 3.13 -14.44
N ASP A 112 -6.29 3.30 -14.09
CA ASP A 112 -6.81 4.50 -13.43
C ASP A 112 -6.35 4.56 -11.97
N GLU A 113 -6.44 3.46 -11.25
CA GLU A 113 -5.95 3.36 -9.87
C GLU A 113 -4.45 3.60 -9.78
N LEU A 114 -3.67 3.07 -10.73
CA LEU A 114 -2.22 3.28 -10.79
C LEU A 114 -1.88 4.77 -11.02
N ALA A 115 -2.60 5.44 -11.92
CA ALA A 115 -2.43 6.86 -12.15
C ALA A 115 -2.77 7.68 -10.89
N ASN A 116 -3.88 7.36 -10.24
CA ASN A 116 -4.29 7.98 -8.98
C ASN A 116 -3.26 7.73 -7.87
N TYR A 117 -2.77 6.49 -7.73
CA TYR A 117 -1.76 6.13 -6.75
C TYR A 117 -0.46 6.92 -6.94
N LEU A 118 -0.01 7.10 -8.19
CA LEU A 118 1.21 7.86 -8.50
C LEU A 118 0.98 9.39 -8.57
N ALA A 119 -0.26 9.85 -8.33
CA ALA A 119 -0.67 11.24 -8.45
C ALA A 119 -0.24 11.85 -9.80
N VAL A 120 -0.67 11.21 -10.89
CA VAL A 120 -0.40 11.62 -12.28
C VAL A 120 -1.64 11.43 -13.16
N ASP A 121 -1.67 12.14 -14.28
CA ASP A 121 -2.70 11.94 -15.30
C ASP A 121 -2.54 10.56 -16.00
N ARG A 122 -3.68 9.87 -16.24
CA ARG A 122 -3.73 8.55 -16.87
C ARG A 122 -3.08 8.51 -18.25
N ALA A 123 -3.32 9.53 -19.09
CA ALA A 123 -2.76 9.59 -20.44
C ALA A 123 -1.23 9.79 -20.38
N SER A 124 -0.77 10.61 -19.44
CA SER A 124 0.65 10.84 -19.19
C SER A 124 1.36 9.59 -18.65
N LEU A 125 0.72 8.84 -17.75
CA LEU A 125 1.22 7.54 -17.29
C LEU A 125 1.32 6.55 -18.45
N SER A 126 0.28 6.45 -19.30
CA SER A 126 0.27 5.53 -20.43
C SER A 126 1.38 5.85 -21.44
N ARG A 127 1.65 7.13 -21.69
CA ARG A 127 2.77 7.56 -22.54
C ARG A 127 4.11 7.16 -21.91
N ALA A 128 4.31 7.43 -20.63
CA ALA A 128 5.54 7.08 -19.90
C ALA A 128 5.83 5.57 -19.91
N LEU A 129 4.80 4.74 -19.72
CA LEU A 129 4.91 3.28 -19.82
C LEU A 129 5.24 2.82 -21.23
N GLY A 130 4.63 3.43 -22.25
CA GLY A 130 4.95 3.16 -23.66
C GLY A 130 6.40 3.49 -24.01
N GLU A 131 6.95 4.58 -23.46
CA GLU A 131 8.34 4.97 -23.64
C GLU A 131 9.31 4.01 -22.92
N LEU A 132 8.99 3.57 -21.69
CA LEU A 132 9.78 2.55 -20.98
C LEU A 132 9.80 1.21 -21.73
N LYS A 133 8.65 0.81 -22.31
CA LYS A 133 8.56 -0.39 -23.14
C LYS A 133 9.38 -0.27 -24.44
N LYS A 134 9.29 0.87 -25.14
CA LYS A 134 10.08 1.14 -26.35
C LYS A 134 11.60 1.15 -26.06
N ALA A 135 11.98 1.61 -24.89
CA ALA A 135 13.38 1.59 -24.43
C ALA A 135 13.87 0.20 -24.00
N GLY A 136 13.00 -0.82 -23.97
CA GLY A 136 13.36 -2.18 -23.54
C GLY A 136 13.57 -2.33 -22.02
N ILE A 137 13.17 -1.33 -21.23
CA ILE A 137 13.34 -1.34 -19.77
C ILE A 137 12.29 -2.22 -19.09
N ILE A 138 11.05 -2.20 -19.62
CA ILE A 138 9.94 -3.01 -19.12
C ILE A 138 9.18 -3.68 -20.26
N GLU A 139 8.57 -4.80 -19.97
CA GLU A 139 7.44 -5.35 -20.71
C GLU A 139 6.18 -5.33 -19.85
N PHE A 140 5.01 -5.21 -20.48
CA PHE A 140 3.77 -5.31 -19.73
C PHE A 140 2.59 -5.75 -20.61
N LYS A 141 1.65 -6.43 -19.93
CA LYS A 141 0.33 -6.79 -20.47
C LYS A 141 -0.70 -6.57 -19.37
N LYS A 142 -1.60 -5.56 -19.53
CA LYS A 142 -2.55 -5.12 -18.49
C LYS A 142 -1.83 -4.71 -17.20
N SER A 143 -2.07 -5.43 -16.08
CA SER A 143 -1.47 -5.23 -14.76
C SER A 143 -0.19 -6.04 -14.53
N HIS A 144 0.13 -6.96 -15.43
CA HIS A 144 1.35 -7.76 -15.38
C HIS A 144 2.52 -6.98 -15.96
N PHE A 145 3.62 -6.87 -15.22
CA PHE A 145 4.83 -6.15 -15.59
C PHE A 145 6.05 -7.03 -15.43
N LYS A 146 6.97 -6.89 -16.38
CA LYS A 146 8.29 -7.51 -16.34
C LYS A 146 9.36 -6.44 -16.44
N LEU A 147 10.29 -6.44 -15.50
CA LEU A 147 11.49 -5.62 -15.52
C LEU A 147 12.59 -6.35 -16.30
N ILE A 148 13.08 -5.75 -17.39
CA ILE A 148 14.05 -6.37 -18.31
C ILE A 148 15.47 -5.94 -17.95
N GLU A 149 15.68 -4.65 -17.70
CA GLU A 149 16.99 -4.11 -17.36
C GLU A 149 17.22 -4.09 -15.85
N THR A 150 18.11 -4.97 -15.37
CA THR A 150 18.48 -5.11 -13.96
C THR A 150 19.84 -4.51 -13.65
N THR A 151 20.22 -3.38 -14.25
CA THR A 151 21.57 -2.85 -14.12
C THR A 151 21.98 -2.42 -12.70
N GLU A 152 21.08 -2.42 -11.71
CA GLU A 152 21.37 -2.00 -10.32
C GLU A 152 20.62 -2.75 -9.20
N TYR A 153 20.00 -3.90 -9.46
CA TYR A 153 19.17 -4.56 -8.43
C TYR A 153 19.64 -5.97 -8.12
N HIS A 154 20.54 -6.07 -7.14
CA HIS A 154 20.73 -7.33 -6.41
C HIS A 154 19.58 -7.46 -5.40
N PHE A 155 18.86 -8.57 -5.47
CA PHE A 155 17.94 -8.99 -4.42
C PHE A 155 18.81 -9.69 -3.33
N ASP A 156 19.38 -8.92 -2.41
CA ASP A 156 20.04 -9.46 -1.22
C ASP A 156 18.99 -9.83 -0.17
#